data_b3272bd92ec760ac121d5468f3c3dbb6
#
_entry.id   b3272bd92ec760ac121d5468f3c3dbb6
#
_cell.length_a   1.000
_cell.length_b   1.000
_cell.length_c   1.000
_cell.angle_alpha   90.00
_cell.angle_beta   90.00
_cell.angle_gamma   90.00
#
_symmetry.space_group_name_H-M   'P 1'
#
loop_
_entity.id
_entity.type
_entity.pdbx_description
1 polymer ?
#
loop_
_entity_poly.entity_id
_entity_poly.type
_entity_poly.pdbx_seq_one_letter_code
_entity_poly.pdbx_strand_id
1 'polypeptide(L)'
;MVARLADDGGWAVAQALEQVERARRSGIDVTFDMHTRLFGTTNLSAALPPRLLSGTRNELAVELSSDSARAELAAYPSIIRAVARDQWDRVLITECTTHPEWNGESVAASRGVPPFDAVLDLLLEEIDDIHRVMIIANTYREEDLRQAFEHPDCMIGSDATALAPDGTLRDSTFHGAYTWAAWFYRHFVRERRALTPQAGVRRLTSLPAGRMGITDRGTIETGNWADLAVSDPGSFGECGTVSAPNRVAAGMVHVVVNGVVSMEAGGLSAHRGGEVLRREER
;
A
#
# COMPACT_ATOMS: atom_id res chain seq x y z
N MET A 1 -9.53 4.14 -9.26
CA MET A 1 -9.50 3.76 -10.72
C MET A 1 -8.73 2.45 -10.80
N VAL A 2 -9.35 1.37 -11.24
CA VAL A 2 -8.66 0.08 -11.42
C VAL A 2 -7.99 0.12 -12.79
N ALA A 3 -6.67 0.29 -12.83
CA ALA A 3 -5.92 0.13 -14.05
C ALA A 3 -6.04 -1.34 -14.52
N ARG A 4 -6.38 -1.57 -15.80
CA ARG A 4 -6.33 -2.92 -16.38
C ARG A 4 -4.88 -3.37 -16.47
N LEU A 5 -4.65 -4.68 -16.28
CA LEU A 5 -3.38 -5.28 -16.63
C LEU A 5 -3.17 -5.10 -18.14
N ALA A 6 -2.00 -4.60 -18.54
CA ALA A 6 -1.64 -4.56 -19.95
C ALA A 6 -1.37 -5.98 -20.47
N ASP A 7 -1.49 -6.20 -21.79
CA ASP A 7 -1.26 -7.51 -22.44
C ASP A 7 0.16 -8.04 -22.18
N ASP A 8 1.14 -7.16 -21.92
CA ASP A 8 2.50 -7.50 -21.48
C ASP A 8 2.57 -7.85 -19.99
N GLY A 9 1.41 -7.88 -19.33
CA GLY A 9 1.23 -8.22 -17.94
C GLY A 9 1.64 -7.12 -16.95
N GLY A 10 1.94 -5.88 -17.37
CA GLY A 10 2.09 -4.69 -16.51
C GLY A 10 0.74 -4.01 -16.27
N TRP A 11 0.66 -3.19 -15.23
CA TRP A 11 -0.45 -2.25 -15.07
C TRP A 11 -0.39 -1.24 -16.22
N ALA A 12 -1.51 -1.01 -16.88
CA ALA A 12 -1.58 -0.06 -17.99
C ALA A 12 -1.62 1.39 -17.47
N VAL A 13 -0.56 1.82 -16.77
CA VAL A 13 -0.47 3.18 -16.21
C VAL A 13 -0.61 4.21 -17.32
N ALA A 14 0.04 4.02 -18.47
CA ALA A 14 -0.08 4.91 -19.60
C ALA A 14 -1.55 5.07 -20.07
N GLN A 15 -2.30 3.96 -20.18
CA GLN A 15 -3.72 4.01 -20.55
C GLN A 15 -4.57 4.70 -19.48
N ALA A 16 -4.25 4.49 -18.20
CA ALA A 16 -4.93 5.18 -17.11
C ALA A 16 -4.67 6.69 -17.15
N LEU A 17 -3.44 7.10 -17.40
CA LEU A 17 -3.08 8.51 -17.57
C LEU A 17 -3.80 9.15 -18.78
N GLU A 18 -3.92 8.44 -19.91
CA GLU A 18 -4.70 8.89 -21.05
C GLU A 18 -6.18 9.14 -20.70
N GLN A 19 -6.77 8.27 -19.86
CA GLN A 19 -8.15 8.48 -19.38
C GLN A 19 -8.27 9.72 -18.50
N VAL A 20 -7.30 9.95 -17.59
CA VAL A 20 -7.23 11.17 -16.77
C VAL A 20 -7.16 12.40 -17.68
N GLU A 21 -6.25 12.40 -18.64
CA GLU A 21 -6.09 13.53 -19.56
C GLU A 21 -7.32 13.74 -20.45
N ARG A 22 -8.02 12.68 -20.86
CA ARG A 22 -9.28 12.77 -21.59
C ARG A 22 -10.38 13.43 -20.74
N ALA A 23 -10.50 13.02 -19.49
CA ALA A 23 -11.47 13.60 -18.54
C ALA A 23 -11.19 15.09 -18.34
N ARG A 24 -9.92 15.48 -18.15
CA ARG A 24 -9.51 16.89 -18.02
C ARG A 24 -9.87 17.73 -19.26
N ARG A 25 -9.56 17.22 -20.45
CA ARG A 25 -9.94 17.89 -21.71
C ARG A 25 -11.45 18.05 -21.88
N SER A 26 -12.24 17.20 -21.25
CA SER A 26 -13.71 17.31 -21.20
C SER A 26 -14.21 18.24 -20.09
N GLY A 27 -13.33 18.97 -19.40
CA GLY A 27 -13.68 19.91 -18.34
C GLY A 27 -13.95 19.27 -16.99
N ILE A 28 -13.62 17.98 -16.80
CA ILE A 28 -13.76 17.29 -15.51
C ILE A 28 -12.55 17.62 -14.64
N ASP A 29 -12.80 18.15 -13.44
CA ASP A 29 -11.78 18.34 -12.43
C ASP A 29 -11.42 16.98 -11.81
N VAL A 30 -10.30 16.40 -12.25
CA VAL A 30 -9.82 15.07 -11.84
C VAL A 30 -8.38 15.15 -11.38
N THR A 31 -8.12 14.52 -10.23
CA THR A 31 -6.81 14.17 -9.72
C THR A 31 -6.80 12.68 -9.43
N PHE A 32 -5.64 12.11 -9.21
CA PHE A 32 -5.49 10.70 -8.83
C PHE A 32 -4.33 10.54 -7.86
N ASP A 33 -4.28 9.41 -7.21
CA ASP A 33 -3.15 9.00 -6.40
C ASP A 33 -2.54 7.70 -6.93
N MET A 34 -1.31 7.47 -6.56
CA MET A 34 -0.57 6.28 -6.91
C MET A 34 0.15 5.72 -5.68
N HIS A 35 0.05 4.42 -5.51
CA HIS A 35 0.76 3.67 -4.50
C HIS A 35 2.28 3.80 -4.65
N THR A 36 3.01 3.90 -3.53
CA THR A 36 4.44 4.21 -3.57
C THR A 36 5.36 3.02 -3.84
N ARG A 37 4.90 1.79 -3.64
CA ARG A 37 5.74 0.59 -3.69
C ARG A 37 5.66 -0.14 -5.02
N LEU A 38 6.71 -0.90 -5.36
CA LEU A 38 6.73 -1.79 -6.53
C LEU A 38 5.89 -3.06 -6.33
N PHE A 39 5.43 -3.29 -5.12
CA PHE A 39 4.63 -4.46 -4.75
C PHE A 39 3.38 -4.04 -3.99
N GLY A 40 2.35 -4.88 -4.10
CA GLY A 40 1.13 -4.79 -3.30
C GLY A 40 1.18 -5.78 -2.14
N THR A 41 0.56 -5.41 -1.03
CA THR A 41 0.33 -6.28 0.13
C THR A 41 -1.16 -6.52 0.27
N THR A 42 -1.58 -7.77 0.42
CA THR A 42 -2.97 -8.13 0.63
C THR A 42 -3.08 -9.48 1.34
N ASN A 43 -4.29 -9.92 1.68
CA ASN A 43 -4.49 -11.27 2.19
C ASN A 43 -4.59 -12.29 1.06
N LEU A 44 -4.15 -13.52 1.32
CA LEU A 44 -4.15 -14.60 0.34
C LEU A 44 -5.58 -15.02 -0.05
N SER A 45 -6.56 -14.81 0.83
CA SER A 45 -7.98 -15.10 0.56
C SER A 45 -8.54 -14.32 -0.64
N ALA A 46 -7.87 -13.23 -1.08
CA ALA A 46 -8.20 -12.53 -2.33
C ALA A 46 -7.97 -13.39 -3.59
N ALA A 47 -7.36 -14.57 -3.46
CA ALA A 47 -7.33 -15.60 -4.51
C ALA A 47 -8.68 -16.25 -4.75
N LEU A 48 -9.61 -16.18 -3.80
CA LEU A 48 -10.92 -16.79 -3.86
C LEU A 48 -12.00 -15.84 -4.41
N PRO A 49 -13.05 -16.35 -5.06
CA PRO A 49 -14.18 -15.52 -5.43
C PRO A 49 -14.93 -15.02 -4.18
N PRO A 50 -15.43 -13.76 -4.18
CA PRO A 50 -16.10 -13.17 -3.02
C PRO A 50 -17.30 -13.98 -2.49
N ARG A 51 -17.98 -14.72 -3.35
CA ARG A 51 -19.10 -15.59 -2.95
C ARG A 51 -18.72 -16.60 -1.87
N LEU A 52 -17.49 -17.14 -1.92
CA LEU A 52 -17.01 -18.10 -0.93
C LEU A 52 -16.69 -17.44 0.41
N LEU A 53 -16.18 -16.21 0.38
CA LEU A 53 -15.85 -15.45 1.58
C LEU A 53 -17.09 -14.92 2.31
N SER A 54 -18.27 -14.96 1.66
CA SER A 54 -19.55 -14.56 2.25
C SER A 54 -20.30 -15.71 2.91
N GLY A 55 -19.84 -16.95 2.71
CA GLY A 55 -20.43 -18.17 3.29
C GLY A 55 -19.94 -18.44 4.71
N THR A 56 -20.43 -19.55 5.27
CA THR A 56 -19.95 -20.05 6.55
C THR A 56 -18.58 -20.71 6.38
N ARG A 57 -17.83 -20.79 7.48
CA ARG A 57 -16.53 -21.48 7.53
C ARG A 57 -16.60 -22.93 7.07
N ASN A 58 -17.67 -23.65 7.46
CA ASN A 58 -17.87 -25.04 7.06
C ASN A 58 -18.11 -25.18 5.56
N GLU A 59 -18.92 -24.31 4.97
CA GLU A 59 -19.15 -24.29 3.52
C GLU A 59 -17.84 -24.02 2.77
N LEU A 60 -17.06 -23.06 3.23
CA LEU A 60 -15.77 -22.76 2.65
C LEU A 60 -14.80 -23.96 2.76
N ALA A 61 -14.74 -24.63 3.91
CA ALA A 61 -13.90 -25.82 4.10
C ALA A 61 -14.29 -26.96 3.14
N VAL A 62 -15.57 -27.18 2.92
CA VAL A 62 -16.08 -28.19 1.96
C VAL A 62 -15.62 -27.84 0.54
N GLU A 63 -15.80 -26.60 0.12
CA GLU A 63 -15.37 -26.12 -1.21
C GLU A 63 -13.86 -26.26 -1.41
N LEU A 64 -13.04 -25.83 -0.45
CA LEU A 64 -11.59 -25.92 -0.53
C LEU A 64 -11.06 -27.37 -0.50
N SER A 65 -11.85 -28.32 0.01
CA SER A 65 -11.48 -29.74 0.07
C SER A 65 -11.97 -30.54 -1.16
N SER A 66 -12.82 -29.98 -2.01
CA SER A 66 -13.44 -30.68 -3.14
C SER A 66 -12.58 -30.54 -4.40
N ASP A 67 -12.19 -31.66 -5.03
CA ASP A 67 -11.40 -31.65 -6.27
C ASP A 67 -12.11 -30.90 -7.41
N SER A 68 -13.43 -31.03 -7.54
CA SER A 68 -14.21 -30.33 -8.57
C SER A 68 -14.25 -28.82 -8.31
N ALA A 69 -14.43 -28.40 -7.06
CA ALA A 69 -14.41 -26.99 -6.71
C ALA A 69 -13.00 -26.39 -6.86
N ARG A 70 -11.94 -27.12 -6.50
CA ARG A 70 -10.55 -26.70 -6.74
C ARG A 70 -10.26 -26.45 -8.21
N ALA A 71 -10.76 -27.32 -9.11
CA ALA A 71 -10.60 -27.12 -10.56
C ALA A 71 -11.31 -25.85 -11.05
N GLU A 72 -12.50 -25.54 -10.54
CA GLU A 72 -13.20 -24.27 -10.83
C GLU A 72 -12.46 -23.07 -10.28
N LEU A 73 -11.98 -23.15 -9.04
CA LEU A 73 -11.20 -22.08 -8.40
C LEU A 73 -9.87 -21.83 -9.14
N ALA A 74 -9.23 -22.87 -9.66
CA ALA A 74 -8.04 -22.74 -10.48
C ALA A 74 -8.28 -21.96 -11.78
N ALA A 75 -9.51 -21.96 -12.30
CA ALA A 75 -9.90 -21.16 -13.46
C ALA A 75 -10.38 -19.73 -13.11
N TYR A 76 -10.61 -19.44 -11.81
CA TYR A 76 -11.12 -18.13 -11.38
C TYR A 76 -10.09 -17.02 -11.60
N PRO A 77 -10.44 -15.90 -12.28
CA PRO A 77 -9.52 -14.80 -12.57
C PRO A 77 -9.35 -13.86 -11.36
N SER A 78 -8.78 -14.37 -10.28
CA SER A 78 -8.53 -13.56 -9.08
C SER A 78 -7.47 -12.49 -9.30
N ILE A 79 -7.51 -11.44 -8.47
CA ILE A 79 -6.47 -10.39 -8.49
C ILE A 79 -5.08 -10.97 -8.18
N ILE A 80 -4.99 -11.94 -7.28
CA ILE A 80 -3.71 -12.58 -6.92
C ILE A 80 -3.13 -13.31 -8.12
N ARG A 81 -3.97 -14.08 -8.83
CA ARG A 81 -3.54 -14.77 -10.04
C ARG A 81 -3.11 -13.82 -11.14
N ALA A 82 -3.88 -12.73 -11.34
CA ALA A 82 -3.55 -11.70 -12.29
C ALA A 82 -2.21 -11.03 -11.98
N VAL A 83 -1.90 -10.80 -10.71
CA VAL A 83 -0.63 -10.22 -10.25
C VAL A 83 0.51 -11.24 -10.35
N ALA A 84 0.28 -12.48 -9.93
CA ALA A 84 1.25 -13.56 -10.02
C ALA A 84 1.59 -13.89 -11.48
N ARG A 85 0.66 -13.70 -12.42
CA ARG A 85 0.81 -14.07 -13.84
C ARG A 85 1.24 -15.52 -14.00
N ASP A 86 0.68 -16.39 -13.19
CA ASP A 86 1.08 -17.79 -13.03
C ASP A 86 2.57 -17.98 -12.58
N GLN A 87 3.26 -16.92 -12.19
CA GLN A 87 4.60 -16.93 -11.58
C GLN A 87 4.47 -16.79 -10.06
N TRP A 88 4.05 -17.86 -9.41
CA TRP A 88 3.77 -17.88 -7.98
C TRP A 88 5.01 -17.74 -7.07
N ASP A 89 6.19 -17.87 -7.64
CA ASP A 89 7.47 -17.52 -7.03
C ASP A 89 7.58 -16.02 -6.68
N ARG A 90 6.77 -15.18 -7.35
CA ARG A 90 6.69 -13.73 -7.09
C ARG A 90 5.73 -13.36 -5.95
N VAL A 91 4.96 -14.31 -5.45
CA VAL A 91 4.01 -14.13 -4.34
C VAL A 91 4.66 -14.68 -3.08
N LEU A 92 5.07 -13.78 -2.18
CA LEU A 92 5.73 -14.16 -0.93
C LEU A 92 4.73 -14.10 0.22
N ILE A 93 4.77 -15.09 1.09
CA ILE A 93 4.01 -15.11 2.34
C ILE A 93 4.71 -14.16 3.32
N THR A 94 3.98 -13.23 3.91
CA THR A 94 4.53 -12.28 4.90
C THR A 94 3.99 -12.49 6.30
N GLU A 95 2.83 -13.14 6.43
CA GLU A 95 2.25 -13.53 7.71
C GLU A 95 1.42 -14.80 7.50
N CYS A 96 1.71 -15.84 8.29
CA CYS A 96 0.98 -17.08 8.34
C CYS A 96 1.08 -17.64 9.78
N THR A 97 -0.05 -17.97 10.38
CA THR A 97 -0.11 -18.38 11.79
C THR A 97 0.28 -19.84 11.98
N THR A 98 -0.23 -20.74 11.14
CA THR A 98 0.05 -22.19 11.21
C THR A 98 1.46 -22.53 10.75
N HIS A 99 2.02 -21.73 9.84
CA HIS A 99 3.34 -21.96 9.25
C HIS A 99 4.21 -20.69 9.27
N PRO A 100 4.60 -20.21 10.44
CA PRO A 100 5.42 -19.00 10.57
C PRO A 100 6.81 -19.14 9.90
N GLU A 101 7.29 -20.37 9.69
CA GLU A 101 8.52 -20.68 8.96
C GLU A 101 8.45 -20.32 7.46
N TRP A 102 7.25 -20.15 6.90
CA TRP A 102 7.08 -19.75 5.50
C TRP A 102 7.08 -18.23 5.30
N ASN A 103 7.14 -17.47 6.38
CA ASN A 103 7.25 -16.01 6.24
C ASN A 103 8.54 -15.63 5.52
N GLY A 104 8.38 -14.98 4.36
CA GLY A 104 9.46 -14.64 3.43
C GLY A 104 9.63 -15.63 2.28
N GLU A 105 9.01 -16.82 2.35
CA GLU A 105 9.04 -17.82 1.28
C GLU A 105 7.97 -17.54 0.22
N SER A 106 8.20 -18.00 -0.99
CA SER A 106 7.18 -17.94 -2.03
C SER A 106 6.12 -19.01 -1.83
N VAL A 107 4.89 -18.70 -2.24
CA VAL A 107 3.79 -19.68 -2.26
C VAL A 107 4.17 -20.93 -3.08
N ALA A 108 4.93 -20.74 -4.17
CA ALA A 108 5.38 -21.85 -5.02
C ALA A 108 6.36 -22.79 -4.31
N ALA A 109 7.20 -22.28 -3.40
CA ALA A 109 8.23 -23.04 -2.71
C ALA A 109 7.71 -23.72 -1.43
N SER A 110 6.62 -23.23 -0.84
CA SER A 110 6.20 -23.61 0.51
C SER A 110 5.83 -25.08 0.68
N ARG A 111 5.29 -25.75 -0.34
CA ARG A 111 4.75 -27.11 -0.19
C ARG A 111 5.23 -28.17 -1.18
N GLY A 112 5.89 -27.81 -2.28
CA GLY A 112 6.28 -28.75 -3.32
C GLY A 112 5.09 -29.39 -4.10
N VAL A 113 3.91 -28.79 -4.05
CA VAL A 113 2.72 -29.12 -4.83
C VAL A 113 2.49 -28.03 -5.89
N PRO A 114 1.56 -28.23 -6.85
CA PRO A 114 1.19 -27.16 -7.77
C PRO A 114 0.86 -25.87 -6.99
N PRO A 115 1.35 -24.70 -7.40
CA PRO A 115 1.30 -23.48 -6.57
C PRO A 115 -0.11 -23.06 -6.16
N PHE A 116 -1.11 -23.26 -7.03
CA PHE A 116 -2.48 -22.91 -6.69
C PHE A 116 -3.09 -23.90 -5.67
N ASP A 117 -2.70 -25.17 -5.71
CA ASP A 117 -3.07 -26.14 -4.68
C ASP A 117 -2.47 -25.76 -3.33
N ALA A 118 -1.22 -25.28 -3.32
CA ALA A 118 -0.60 -24.74 -2.11
C ALA A 118 -1.37 -23.55 -1.53
N VAL A 119 -1.91 -22.66 -2.38
CA VAL A 119 -2.80 -21.57 -1.95
C VAL A 119 -4.04 -22.11 -1.27
N LEU A 120 -4.72 -23.06 -1.88
CA LEU A 120 -5.98 -23.60 -1.35
C LEU A 120 -5.76 -24.40 -0.05
N ASP A 121 -4.67 -25.17 0.01
CA ASP A 121 -4.31 -25.92 1.22
C ASP A 121 -3.99 -24.98 2.38
N LEU A 122 -3.22 -23.93 2.14
CA LEU A 122 -2.88 -22.96 3.15
C LEU A 122 -4.13 -22.22 3.67
N LEU A 123 -5.03 -21.80 2.77
CA LEU A 123 -6.30 -21.19 3.16
C LEU A 123 -7.23 -22.13 3.92
N LEU A 124 -7.17 -23.44 3.65
CA LEU A 124 -7.93 -24.44 4.38
C LEU A 124 -7.37 -24.63 5.80
N GLU A 125 -6.07 -24.65 5.95
CA GLU A 125 -5.41 -24.76 7.27
C GLU A 125 -5.61 -23.53 8.14
N GLU A 126 -5.62 -22.35 7.53
CA GLU A 126 -5.86 -21.07 8.19
C GLU A 126 -7.35 -20.66 8.21
N ILE A 127 -8.27 -21.63 8.03
CA ILE A 127 -9.70 -21.34 7.83
C ILE A 127 -10.35 -20.59 8.98
N ASP A 128 -9.78 -20.71 10.19
CA ASP A 128 -10.27 -20.03 11.38
C ASP A 128 -9.97 -18.52 11.34
N ASP A 129 -8.91 -18.13 10.66
CA ASP A 129 -8.50 -16.71 10.50
C ASP A 129 -7.94 -16.46 9.09
N ILE A 130 -8.67 -16.90 8.09
CA ILE A 130 -8.28 -16.93 6.67
C ILE A 130 -7.79 -15.56 6.15
N HIS A 131 -8.23 -14.46 6.76
CA HIS A 131 -7.84 -13.11 6.37
C HIS A 131 -6.48 -12.67 6.93
N ARG A 132 -5.89 -13.48 7.82
CA ARG A 132 -4.56 -13.19 8.38
C ARG A 132 -3.40 -13.75 7.57
N VAL A 133 -3.66 -14.60 6.60
CA VAL A 133 -2.59 -15.02 5.67
C VAL A 133 -2.27 -13.86 4.75
N MET A 134 -1.20 -13.13 5.09
CA MET A 134 -0.77 -11.96 4.35
C MET A 134 0.30 -12.33 3.32
N ILE A 135 0.20 -11.71 2.18
CA ILE A 135 1.17 -11.87 1.08
C ILE A 135 1.62 -10.53 0.55
N ILE A 136 2.78 -10.55 -0.08
CA ILE A 136 3.31 -9.46 -0.87
C ILE A 136 3.60 -9.97 -2.28
N ALA A 137 3.24 -9.19 -3.29
CA ALA A 137 3.48 -9.55 -4.68
C ALA A 137 3.99 -8.36 -5.48
N ASN A 138 4.93 -8.61 -6.38
CA ASN A 138 5.50 -7.58 -7.25
C ASN A 138 4.46 -7.19 -8.32
N THR A 139 3.84 -6.00 -8.16
CA THR A 139 2.70 -5.54 -8.95
C THR A 139 3.05 -4.48 -9.98
N TYR A 140 4.04 -3.65 -9.69
CA TYR A 140 4.39 -2.48 -10.49
C TYR A 140 5.83 -2.55 -10.98
N ARG A 141 6.08 -1.96 -12.14
CA ARG A 141 7.44 -1.64 -12.62
C ARG A 141 7.79 -0.24 -12.12
N GLU A 142 9.07 0.01 -11.88
CA GLU A 142 9.56 1.34 -11.47
C GLU A 142 9.15 2.42 -12.48
N GLU A 143 9.19 2.10 -13.76
CA GLU A 143 8.81 3.00 -14.85
C GLU A 143 7.33 3.41 -14.78
N ASP A 144 6.44 2.48 -14.42
CA ASP A 144 5.01 2.76 -14.26
C ASP A 144 4.77 3.75 -13.12
N LEU A 145 5.47 3.57 -11.99
CA LEU A 145 5.41 4.51 -10.87
C LEU A 145 5.99 5.87 -11.25
N ARG A 146 7.13 5.88 -11.95
CA ARG A 146 7.76 7.12 -12.41
C ARG A 146 6.83 7.93 -13.29
N GLN A 147 6.21 7.30 -14.30
CA GLN A 147 5.24 7.96 -15.19
C GLN A 147 4.05 8.55 -14.41
N ALA A 148 3.51 7.82 -13.44
CA ALA A 148 2.43 8.31 -12.61
C ALA A 148 2.88 9.51 -11.76
N PHE A 149 4.03 9.42 -11.09
CA PHE A 149 4.52 10.48 -10.19
C PHE A 149 4.99 11.74 -10.93
N GLU A 150 5.44 11.62 -12.17
CA GLU A 150 5.79 12.79 -12.99
C GLU A 150 4.54 13.60 -13.39
N HIS A 151 3.35 12.97 -13.43
CA HIS A 151 2.12 13.68 -13.72
C HIS A 151 1.81 14.74 -12.64
N PRO A 152 1.51 16.01 -13.01
CA PRO A 152 1.37 17.12 -12.06
C PRO A 152 0.25 16.94 -11.03
N ASP A 153 -0.80 16.17 -11.36
CA ASP A 153 -1.98 15.95 -10.51
C ASP A 153 -1.98 14.58 -9.82
N CYS A 154 -0.84 13.87 -9.86
CA CYS A 154 -0.66 12.66 -9.09
C CYS A 154 -0.33 13.00 -7.64
N MET A 155 -1.15 12.55 -6.71
CA MET A 155 -0.88 12.53 -5.29
C MET A 155 -0.14 11.24 -4.91
N ILE A 156 0.45 11.22 -3.73
CA ILE A 156 1.11 10.03 -3.21
C ILE A 156 0.14 9.30 -2.28
N GLY A 157 -0.26 8.09 -2.69
CA GLY A 157 -1.08 7.19 -1.90
C GLY A 157 -0.24 6.20 -1.10
N SER A 158 -0.61 5.94 0.13
CA SER A 158 0.08 4.94 0.96
C SER A 158 -0.45 3.54 0.72
N ASP A 159 -1.75 3.41 0.50
CA ASP A 159 -2.50 2.13 0.49
C ASP A 159 -2.15 1.27 1.71
N ALA A 160 -1.93 1.92 2.85
CA ALA A 160 -1.40 1.29 4.04
C ALA A 160 -2.42 1.28 5.17
N THR A 161 -2.42 0.19 5.93
CA THR A 161 -3.13 0.12 7.21
C THR A 161 -2.51 1.13 8.19
N ALA A 162 -3.35 1.86 8.92
CA ALA A 162 -2.92 2.78 9.95
C ALA A 162 -2.47 2.00 11.19
N LEU A 163 -1.18 1.76 11.30
CA LEU A 163 -0.55 1.05 12.41
C LEU A 163 0.06 2.04 13.41
N ALA A 164 0.06 1.66 14.68
CA ALA A 164 0.82 2.34 15.73
C ALA A 164 1.44 1.28 16.67
N PRO A 165 2.66 1.49 17.17
CA PRO A 165 3.34 0.50 18.02
C PRO A 165 2.60 0.17 19.33
N ASP A 166 1.76 1.09 19.78
CA ASP A 166 0.92 1.00 20.99
C ASP A 166 -0.58 0.90 20.66
N GLY A 167 -0.94 0.78 19.37
CA GLY A 167 -2.32 0.79 18.92
C GLY A 167 -2.97 -0.60 18.91
N THR A 168 -4.25 -0.63 18.54
CA THR A 168 -5.07 -1.85 18.45
C THR A 168 -4.51 -2.87 17.46
N LEU A 169 -3.88 -2.38 16.37
CA LEU A 169 -3.29 -3.21 15.31
C LEU A 169 -1.76 -3.35 15.45
N ARG A 170 -1.21 -3.17 16.66
CA ARG A 170 0.25 -3.22 16.90
C ARG A 170 0.91 -4.53 16.47
N ASP A 171 0.16 -5.63 16.52
CA ASP A 171 0.62 -6.97 16.18
C ASP A 171 0.43 -7.31 14.68
N SER A 172 -0.18 -6.40 13.91
CA SER A 172 -0.34 -6.56 12.47
C SER A 172 0.89 -6.09 11.73
N THR A 173 1.22 -6.76 10.63
CA THR A 173 2.31 -6.37 9.74
C THR A 173 1.75 -5.79 8.44
N PHE A 174 2.29 -4.65 8.03
CA PHE A 174 1.97 -4.09 6.72
C PHE A 174 3.17 -3.32 6.17
N HIS A 175 3.77 -3.86 5.12
CA HIS A 175 4.96 -3.25 4.54
C HIS A 175 4.64 -1.87 3.94
N GLY A 176 5.29 -0.86 4.47
CA GLY A 176 5.08 0.53 4.05
C GLY A 176 4.20 1.36 5.00
N ALA A 177 3.50 0.75 5.98
CA ALA A 177 2.64 1.48 6.91
C ALA A 177 3.34 2.66 7.59
N TYR A 178 4.58 2.47 8.01
CA TYR A 178 5.38 3.52 8.68
C TYR A 178 6.31 4.30 7.75
N THR A 179 6.47 3.88 6.49
CA THR A 179 7.63 4.32 5.70
C THR A 179 7.32 4.69 4.24
N TRP A 180 6.06 4.69 3.85
CA TRP A 180 5.64 4.95 2.46
C TRP A 180 6.14 6.31 1.93
N ALA A 181 5.99 7.39 2.70
CA ALA A 181 6.42 8.72 2.31
C ALA A 181 7.94 8.84 2.28
N ALA A 182 8.63 8.23 3.26
CA ALA A 182 10.08 8.24 3.35
C ALA A 182 10.72 7.45 2.20
N TRP A 183 10.14 6.30 1.83
CA TRP A 183 10.58 5.53 0.67
C TRP A 183 10.38 6.32 -0.62
N PHE A 184 9.20 6.91 -0.84
CA PHE A 184 8.91 7.74 -2.01
C PHE A 184 9.93 8.87 -2.14
N TYR A 185 10.18 9.64 -1.06
CA TYR A 185 11.11 10.75 -1.10
C TYR A 185 12.55 10.29 -1.39
N ARG A 186 13.03 9.26 -0.67
CA ARG A 186 14.36 8.70 -0.89
C ARG A 186 14.52 8.23 -2.33
N HIS A 187 13.60 7.38 -2.80
CA HIS A 187 13.74 6.70 -4.08
C HIS A 187 13.53 7.65 -5.26
N PHE A 188 12.38 8.31 -5.36
CA PHE A 188 12.03 9.11 -6.54
C PHE A 188 12.57 10.54 -6.52
N VAL A 189 12.74 11.13 -5.35
CA VAL A 189 13.23 12.52 -5.26
C VAL A 189 14.74 12.55 -5.12
N ARG A 190 15.32 11.86 -4.12
CA ARG A 190 16.74 11.94 -3.82
C ARG A 190 17.62 11.10 -4.74
N GLU A 191 17.30 9.81 -4.90
CA GLU A 191 18.15 8.86 -5.63
C GLU A 191 17.90 8.91 -7.14
N ARG A 192 16.67 8.78 -7.59
CA ARG A 192 16.29 8.79 -9.02
C ARG A 192 16.20 10.19 -9.62
N ARG A 193 16.00 11.21 -8.80
CA ARG A 193 15.83 12.61 -9.22
C ARG A 193 14.74 12.77 -10.30
N ALA A 194 13.72 11.91 -10.24
CA ALA A 194 12.55 11.98 -11.11
C ALA A 194 11.68 13.20 -10.81
N LEU A 195 11.78 13.72 -9.59
CA LEU A 195 11.07 14.92 -9.13
C LEU A 195 12.05 15.85 -8.40
N THR A 196 11.78 17.15 -8.48
CA THR A 196 12.45 18.11 -7.57
C THR A 196 11.94 17.92 -6.14
N PRO A 197 12.71 18.29 -5.10
CA PRO A 197 12.25 18.24 -3.72
C PRO A 197 10.88 18.94 -3.50
N GLN A 198 10.71 20.11 -4.10
CA GLN A 198 9.47 20.89 -4.01
C GLN A 198 8.28 20.15 -4.64
N ALA A 199 8.49 19.55 -5.81
CA ALA A 199 7.46 18.77 -6.50
C ALA A 199 7.09 17.50 -5.71
N GLY A 200 8.06 16.85 -5.07
CA GLY A 200 7.83 15.70 -4.20
C GLY A 200 7.03 16.07 -2.96
N VAL A 201 7.46 17.12 -2.24
CA VAL A 201 6.76 17.59 -1.04
C VAL A 201 5.34 18.05 -1.36
N ARG A 202 5.14 18.81 -2.46
CA ARG A 202 3.79 19.23 -2.90
C ARG A 202 2.83 18.04 -3.02
N ARG A 203 3.26 16.92 -3.56
CA ARG A 203 2.44 15.71 -3.75
C ARG A 203 2.08 15.00 -2.44
N LEU A 204 2.84 15.26 -1.40
CA LEU A 204 2.60 14.73 -0.04
C LEU A 204 1.78 15.68 0.83
N THR A 205 1.65 16.96 0.45
CA THR A 205 1.12 18.02 1.32
C THR A 205 0.02 18.85 0.65
N SER A 206 0.37 19.93 -0.05
CA SER A 206 -0.61 20.91 -0.57
C SER A 206 -1.52 20.36 -1.65
N LEU A 207 -1.06 19.41 -2.46
CA LEU A 207 -1.91 18.82 -3.50
C LEU A 207 -3.06 17.98 -2.89
N PRO A 208 -2.81 17.01 -1.99
CA PRO A 208 -3.89 16.28 -1.33
C PRO A 208 -4.74 17.17 -0.42
N ALA A 209 -4.14 18.12 0.32
CA ALA A 209 -4.89 19.06 1.15
C ALA A 209 -5.91 19.86 0.32
N GLY A 210 -5.46 20.47 -0.76
CA GLY A 210 -6.33 21.23 -1.67
C GLY A 210 -7.44 20.35 -2.28
N ARG A 211 -7.14 19.10 -2.64
CA ARG A 211 -8.13 18.17 -3.20
C ARG A 211 -9.19 17.76 -2.18
N MET A 212 -8.82 17.63 -0.92
CA MET A 212 -9.73 17.33 0.18
C MET A 212 -10.52 18.55 0.67
N GLY A 213 -10.22 19.75 0.13
CA GLY A 213 -10.84 21.01 0.54
C GLY A 213 -10.29 21.56 1.86
N ILE A 214 -9.12 21.11 2.27
CA ILE A 214 -8.39 21.64 3.44
C ILE A 214 -7.60 22.86 2.95
N THR A 215 -7.99 24.06 3.41
CA THR A 215 -7.47 25.34 2.89
C THR A 215 -6.45 26.01 3.80
N ASP A 216 -6.36 25.57 5.05
CA ASP A 216 -5.54 26.15 6.12
C ASP A 216 -4.36 25.24 6.55
N ARG A 217 -4.05 24.21 5.75
CA ARG A 217 -2.97 23.24 5.97
C ARG A 217 -2.30 22.86 4.65
N GLY A 218 -1.16 22.20 4.72
CA GLY A 218 -0.44 21.68 3.55
C GLY A 218 0.50 22.69 2.89
N THR A 219 0.46 23.97 3.29
CA THR A 219 1.39 25.03 2.90
C THR A 219 1.91 25.75 4.15
N ILE A 220 3.10 26.35 4.06
CA ILE A 220 3.69 27.17 5.13
C ILE A 220 3.36 28.63 4.80
N GLU A 221 2.25 29.11 5.36
CA GLU A 221 1.74 30.46 5.15
C GLU A 221 1.23 31.06 6.47
N THR A 222 1.32 32.38 6.60
CA THR A 222 0.79 33.08 7.77
C THR A 222 -0.74 32.90 7.87
N GLY A 223 -1.21 32.45 9.00
CA GLY A 223 -2.63 32.18 9.24
C GLY A 223 -2.99 30.70 9.16
N ASN A 224 -2.13 29.86 8.57
CA ASN A 224 -2.34 28.42 8.55
C ASN A 224 -1.97 27.77 9.89
N TRP A 225 -2.54 26.61 10.14
CA TRP A 225 -2.17 25.78 11.27
C TRP A 225 -0.70 25.33 11.15
N ALA A 226 -0.02 25.34 12.28
CA ALA A 226 1.37 24.91 12.35
C ALA A 226 1.46 23.37 12.38
N ASP A 227 1.28 22.77 11.19
CA ASP A 227 1.53 21.36 10.92
C ASP A 227 2.85 21.28 10.14
N LEU A 228 3.94 21.03 10.83
CA LEU A 228 5.29 21.10 10.27
C LEU A 228 6.02 19.77 10.42
N ALA A 229 6.65 19.32 9.35
CA ALA A 229 7.56 18.19 9.35
C ALA A 229 8.96 18.69 8.94
N VAL A 230 9.92 18.56 9.84
CA VAL A 230 11.33 18.92 9.61
C VAL A 230 12.11 17.62 9.48
N SER A 231 12.71 17.41 8.33
CA SER A 231 13.54 16.23 8.04
C SER A 231 14.91 16.63 7.51
N ASP A 232 15.89 15.78 7.75
CA ASP A 232 17.16 15.85 7.03
C ASP A 232 16.99 15.14 5.68
N PRO A 233 17.02 15.87 4.56
CA PRO A 233 16.81 15.31 3.24
C PRO A 233 17.88 14.28 2.84
N GLY A 234 19.06 14.32 3.46
CA GLY A 234 20.15 13.37 3.21
C GLY A 234 19.89 11.99 3.82
N SER A 235 19.24 11.92 4.98
CA SER A 235 18.99 10.71 5.73
C SER A 235 17.52 10.28 5.76
N PHE A 236 16.58 11.15 5.35
CA PHE A 236 15.16 10.79 5.33
C PHE A 236 14.90 9.60 4.41
N GLY A 237 14.54 8.47 5.01
CA GLY A 237 14.37 7.21 4.29
C GLY A 237 13.76 6.12 5.15
N GLU A 238 13.37 5.04 4.51
CA GLU A 238 12.79 3.89 5.18
C GLU A 238 13.86 3.06 5.91
N CYS A 239 13.44 2.42 7.00
CA CYS A 239 14.19 1.42 7.75
C CYS A 239 13.50 0.05 7.74
N GLY A 240 12.25 -0.04 7.29
CA GLY A 240 11.51 -1.30 7.17
C GLY A 240 12.01 -2.16 6.01
N THR A 241 11.95 -3.48 6.19
CA THR A 241 12.22 -4.49 5.17
C THR A 241 10.98 -5.38 5.00
N VAL A 242 10.95 -6.25 3.98
CA VAL A 242 9.86 -7.22 3.81
C VAL A 242 9.70 -8.10 5.04
N SER A 243 10.81 -8.56 5.62
CA SER A 243 10.83 -9.43 6.81
C SER A 243 10.67 -8.68 8.15
N ALA A 244 10.86 -7.36 8.18
CA ALA A 244 10.69 -6.53 9.37
C ALA A 244 10.08 -5.17 8.96
N PRO A 245 8.80 -5.16 8.53
CA PRO A 245 8.20 -4.00 7.89
C PRO A 245 7.86 -2.87 8.87
N ASN A 246 7.55 -3.19 10.12
CA ASN A 246 7.04 -2.25 11.11
C ASN A 246 8.16 -1.45 11.79
N ARG A 247 8.95 -0.74 11.00
CA ARG A 247 10.01 0.16 11.50
C ARG A 247 9.74 1.57 11.06
N VAL A 248 9.87 2.53 11.97
CA VAL A 248 9.74 3.95 11.66
C VAL A 248 10.86 4.42 10.73
N ALA A 249 10.58 5.45 9.94
CA ALA A 249 11.55 6.03 9.03
C ALA A 249 12.67 6.75 9.79
N ALA A 250 13.87 6.79 9.21
CA ALA A 250 14.97 7.62 9.68
C ALA A 250 14.89 9.04 9.11
N GLY A 251 15.63 9.98 9.70
CA GLY A 251 15.83 11.33 9.16
C GLY A 251 14.71 12.32 9.46
N MET A 252 13.64 11.96 10.17
CA MET A 252 12.69 12.91 10.72
C MET A 252 13.29 13.55 11.98
N VAL A 253 13.35 14.87 12.03
CA VAL A 253 14.00 15.61 13.13
C VAL A 253 12.95 16.19 14.08
N HIS A 254 12.00 16.95 13.55
CA HIS A 254 10.91 17.54 14.33
C HIS A 254 9.57 17.36 13.63
N VAL A 255 8.52 17.19 14.42
CA VAL A 255 7.13 17.20 13.96
C VAL A 255 6.31 18.08 14.89
N VAL A 256 5.61 19.04 14.31
CA VAL A 256 4.64 19.89 15.00
C VAL A 256 3.26 19.62 14.41
N VAL A 257 2.28 19.41 15.25
CA VAL A 257 0.88 19.17 14.84
C VAL A 257 -0.02 20.16 15.59
N ASN A 258 -0.77 20.96 14.87
CA ASN A 258 -1.60 22.05 15.45
C ASN A 258 -0.82 22.96 16.42
N GLY A 259 0.45 23.25 16.11
CA GLY A 259 1.33 24.04 16.98
C GLY A 259 1.93 23.30 18.19
N VAL A 260 1.61 22.01 18.36
CA VAL A 260 2.13 21.18 19.47
C VAL A 260 3.32 20.34 18.95
N VAL A 261 4.46 20.42 19.63
CA VAL A 261 5.64 19.61 19.30
C VAL A 261 5.37 18.14 19.65
N SER A 262 5.17 17.32 18.61
CA SER A 262 4.87 15.88 18.72
C SER A 262 6.11 15.00 18.56
N MET A 263 7.19 15.54 17.96
CA MET A 263 8.49 14.91 17.87
C MET A 263 9.59 15.97 17.94
N GLU A 264 10.64 15.72 18.71
CA GLU A 264 11.80 16.59 18.83
C GLU A 264 13.09 15.76 18.83
N ALA A 265 14.07 16.22 18.03
CA ALA A 265 15.37 15.56 17.86
C ALA A 265 15.25 14.04 17.56
N GLY A 266 14.24 13.65 16.79
CA GLY A 266 13.96 12.25 16.43
C GLY A 266 13.25 11.42 17.52
N GLY A 267 12.97 11.98 18.68
CA GLY A 267 12.23 11.35 19.77
C GLY A 267 10.75 11.76 19.79
N LEU A 268 9.83 10.82 20.02
CA LEU A 268 8.41 11.10 20.18
C LEU A 268 8.14 11.84 21.50
N SER A 269 7.34 12.90 21.44
CA SER A 269 6.82 13.61 22.61
C SER A 269 5.63 12.87 23.22
N ALA A 270 5.40 13.06 24.51
CA ALA A 270 4.15 12.64 25.17
C ALA A 270 2.94 13.50 24.76
N HIS A 271 3.19 14.69 24.18
CA HIS A 271 2.13 15.61 23.78
C HIS A 271 1.56 15.23 22.41
N ARG A 272 0.25 15.21 22.30
CA ARG A 272 -0.48 14.90 21.06
C ARG A 272 -1.34 16.11 20.67
N GLY A 273 -1.01 16.74 19.56
CA GLY A 273 -1.75 17.91 19.03
C GLY A 273 -2.79 17.56 17.97
N GLY A 274 -2.91 16.28 17.59
CA GLY A 274 -3.77 15.84 16.48
C GLY A 274 -5.25 15.96 16.78
N GLU A 275 -6.03 16.37 15.80
CA GLU A 275 -7.50 16.47 15.83
C GLU A 275 -8.10 15.75 14.61
N VAL A 276 -9.34 15.30 14.74
CA VAL A 276 -10.10 14.73 13.61
C VAL A 276 -10.68 15.88 12.79
N LEU A 277 -10.15 16.09 11.62
CA LEU A 277 -10.68 17.09 10.70
C LEU A 277 -11.97 16.55 10.06
N ARG A 278 -13.02 17.36 10.10
CA ARG A 278 -14.31 17.05 9.47
C ARG A 278 -14.57 18.06 8.37
N ARG A 279 -15.11 17.59 7.26
CA ARG A 279 -15.58 18.49 6.20
C ARG A 279 -16.78 19.26 6.74
N GLU A 280 -16.74 20.59 6.69
CA GLU A 280 -17.90 21.41 6.99
C GLU A 280 -19.02 21.07 6.01
N GLU A 281 -20.22 20.82 6.51
CA GLU A 281 -21.41 20.68 5.67
C GLU A 281 -21.68 22.05 5.00
N ARG A 282 -21.67 22.06 3.69
CA ARG A 282 -22.01 23.25 2.87
C ARG A 282 -23.51 23.35 2.68
#